data_fb2a03630514e189cc34ea4b0d25d109
#
_entry.id   fb2a03630514e189cc34ea4b0d25d109
#
_cell.length_a   1.000
_cell.length_b   1.000
_cell.length_c   1.000
_cell.angle_alpha   90.00
_cell.angle_beta   90.00
_cell.angle_gamma   90.00
#
_symmetry.space_group_name_H-M   'P 1'
#
loop_
_entity.id
_entity.type
_entity.pdbx_description
1 polymer ?
#
loop_
_entity_poly.entity_id
_entity_poly.type
_entity_poly.pdbx_seq_one_letter_code
_entity_poly.pdbx_strand_id
1 'polypeptide(L)'
;EMRTSDPNIYAVGDVVQVEDFISKEPAMIPLAGPASKQGRIVADNIAGAHEEYKGTQGTSVARVFDLTAASTGANEKALIRQGLVKGKDYETLIINQNSHASYYPGATPMRLKMIFSMDGKKIYGAQIVGIHGVDKRIDTLATAIRLNAATEDLKYLELAYAPPYSSAKDPVNMAGFVAENVLKGLVRFADWDYLEKHPEAVRLDVGEEAERMAFAMPDSVHIPLGQLRERMGELDKDADIVMFCNIGVRSYNGARVLMQSGFKNIKLYPAGSRFYRSTHYQNFQEDNMPIQNEPQETASAAPAPMATVNIDCSGMQCPGPLMKVNEAIGKMVEGEVLEVTASDPGFTRDIGAWTRTTGNRLLSNEKRGNQYVAVVQKGMGPVATDTAAPATGKEGKTIIVFSGDLDKVLASFIIANGAAAMGRPVTMFFTFWGLNVLRKAQSQKVDKSFIEAMFGGMMPRGAGKLKLSKMNMAGMGTAMMRKVMRDKNVDSLEELIRKAMEAGVKIVACTMSMDVMGIKEEELIPGVELGGVGAYLGDAEESNVNLFI
;
A
#
# COMPACT_ATOMS: atom_id res chain seq x y z
N GLU A 1 16.56 19.50 39.81
CA GLU A 1 17.23 20.75 39.43
C GLU A 1 18.37 20.56 38.42
N MET A 2 18.71 19.31 38.01
CA MET A 2 19.83 18.96 37.11
C MET A 2 21.23 19.27 37.70
N ARG A 3 21.33 19.47 39.01
CA ARG A 3 22.60 19.66 39.72
C ARG A 3 23.23 18.32 40.05
N THR A 4 24.54 18.21 39.92
CA THR A 4 25.30 16.99 40.29
C THR A 4 25.52 16.91 41.81
N SER A 5 26.34 15.93 42.24
CA SER A 5 26.79 15.87 43.63
C SER A 5 27.69 17.05 44.03
N ASP A 6 28.33 17.72 43.08
CA ASP A 6 28.99 19.00 43.29
C ASP A 6 27.99 20.15 43.08
N PRO A 7 27.80 21.01 44.09
CA PRO A 7 26.78 22.07 44.01
C PRO A 7 27.05 23.14 42.94
N ASN A 8 28.26 23.19 42.38
CA ASN A 8 28.66 24.13 41.35
C ASN A 8 28.60 23.53 39.93
N ILE A 9 28.29 22.23 39.81
CA ILE A 9 28.26 21.53 38.54
C ILE A 9 26.84 21.08 38.19
N TYR A 10 26.40 21.43 37.01
CA TYR A 10 25.17 20.94 36.41
C TYR A 10 25.47 20.00 35.24
N ALA A 11 24.58 19.04 34.99
CA ALA A 11 24.68 18.13 33.86
C ALA A 11 23.34 18.00 33.17
N VAL A 12 23.36 17.92 31.81
CA VAL A 12 22.17 17.83 30.96
C VAL A 12 22.42 16.95 29.75
N GLY A 13 21.34 16.50 29.12
CA GLY A 13 21.38 15.74 27.87
C GLY A 13 21.69 14.26 28.10
N ASP A 14 22.45 13.67 27.17
CA ASP A 14 22.62 12.22 27.06
C ASP A 14 23.48 11.62 28.22
N VAL A 15 24.21 12.46 28.92
CA VAL A 15 25.10 12.05 30.02
C VAL A 15 24.41 11.89 31.37
N VAL A 16 23.11 12.29 31.46
CA VAL A 16 22.40 12.30 32.74
C VAL A 16 21.39 11.17 32.85
N GLN A 17 21.29 10.63 34.05
CA GLN A 17 20.19 9.77 34.44
C GLN A 17 19.02 10.64 34.89
N VAL A 18 17.82 10.35 34.40
CA VAL A 18 16.58 11.06 34.71
C VAL A 18 15.51 10.07 35.18
N GLU A 19 14.44 10.57 35.77
CA GLU A 19 13.26 9.76 36.04
C GLU A 19 12.53 9.42 34.72
N ASP A 20 12.28 8.14 34.48
CA ASP A 20 11.32 7.72 33.46
C ASP A 20 9.90 8.10 33.91
N PHE A 21 9.18 8.82 33.07
CA PHE A 21 7.86 9.36 33.43
C PHE A 21 6.81 8.27 33.70
N ILE A 22 6.94 7.11 33.08
CA ILE A 22 5.97 6.01 33.19
C ILE A 22 6.26 5.11 34.39
N SER A 23 7.50 4.62 34.50
CA SER A 23 7.92 3.69 35.55
C SER A 23 8.28 4.36 36.85
N LYS A 24 8.62 5.64 36.83
CA LYS A 24 9.22 6.41 37.92
C LYS A 24 10.62 5.93 38.33
N GLU A 25 11.19 5.04 37.56
CA GLU A 25 12.53 4.51 37.78
C GLU A 25 13.60 5.36 37.07
N PRO A 26 14.86 5.33 37.58
CA PRO A 26 15.96 5.98 36.91
C PRO A 26 16.20 5.40 35.51
N ALA A 27 16.35 6.28 34.50
CA ALA A 27 16.57 5.89 33.11
C ALA A 27 17.51 6.84 32.38
N MET A 28 18.19 6.33 31.37
CA MET A 28 18.92 7.14 30.39
C MET A 28 18.11 7.17 29.09
N ILE A 29 17.66 8.35 28.70
CA ILE A 29 16.80 8.56 27.53
C ILE A 29 17.42 9.67 26.67
N PRO A 30 18.36 9.32 25.76
CA PRO A 30 19.14 10.27 24.96
C PRO A 30 18.29 10.83 23.81
N LEU A 31 17.59 11.94 24.08
CA LEU A 31 16.73 12.62 23.11
C LEU A 31 16.92 14.15 23.20
N ALA A 32 16.98 14.81 22.03
CA ALA A 32 17.23 16.24 21.92
C ALA A 32 16.14 17.11 22.59
N GLY A 33 14.86 16.69 22.54
CA GLY A 33 13.76 17.41 23.19
C GLY A 33 13.90 17.51 24.71
N PRO A 34 14.11 16.39 25.44
CA PRO A 34 14.50 16.39 26.85
C PRO A 34 15.73 17.22 27.14
N ALA A 35 16.84 17.02 26.40
CA ALA A 35 18.09 17.75 26.59
C ALA A 35 17.90 19.27 26.51
N SER A 36 17.13 19.76 25.52
CA SER A 36 16.84 21.18 25.36
C SER A 36 16.05 21.77 26.54
N LYS A 37 15.06 21.02 27.06
CA LYS A 37 14.30 21.43 28.26
C LYS A 37 15.17 21.46 29.51
N GLN A 38 16.04 20.46 29.69
CA GLN A 38 17.01 20.40 30.79
C GLN A 38 17.98 21.58 30.74
N GLY A 39 18.51 21.92 29.54
CA GLY A 39 19.39 23.07 29.36
C GLY A 39 18.74 24.40 29.79
N ARG A 40 17.46 24.58 29.46
CA ARG A 40 16.72 25.76 29.91
C ARG A 40 16.57 25.79 31.43
N ILE A 41 16.15 24.69 32.05
CA ILE A 41 16.01 24.58 33.53
C ILE A 41 17.33 24.91 34.22
N VAL A 42 18.46 24.39 33.68
CA VAL A 42 19.78 24.69 34.25
C VAL A 42 20.11 26.18 34.14
N ALA A 43 19.85 26.81 33.00
CA ALA A 43 20.09 28.23 32.82
C ALA A 43 19.26 29.08 33.80
N ASP A 44 17.99 28.76 33.99
CA ASP A 44 17.11 29.44 34.92
C ASP A 44 17.56 29.21 36.38
N ASN A 45 18.00 27.98 36.72
CA ASN A 45 18.51 27.65 38.07
C ASN A 45 19.85 28.30 38.39
N ILE A 46 20.75 28.46 37.43
CA ILE A 46 21.98 29.25 37.58
C ILE A 46 21.65 30.71 37.84
N ALA A 47 20.57 31.24 37.27
CA ALA A 47 20.09 32.60 37.49
C ALA A 47 19.32 32.77 38.80
N GLY A 48 19.17 31.73 39.61
CA GLY A 48 18.54 31.78 40.93
C GLY A 48 17.13 31.21 41.00
N ALA A 49 16.61 30.61 39.93
CA ALA A 49 15.37 29.83 39.98
C ALA A 49 15.59 28.46 40.67
N HIS A 50 14.50 27.77 40.98
CA HIS A 50 14.48 26.42 41.55
C HIS A 50 13.53 25.52 40.81
N GLU A 51 13.76 25.36 39.50
CA GLU A 51 12.91 24.55 38.65
C GLU A 51 13.40 23.09 38.65
N GLU A 52 12.46 22.15 38.72
CA GLU A 52 12.75 20.72 38.68
C GLU A 52 12.38 20.09 37.33
N TYR A 53 13.23 19.20 36.82
CA TYR A 53 12.93 18.42 35.64
C TYR A 53 11.96 17.28 35.99
N LYS A 54 10.78 17.26 35.34
CA LYS A 54 9.67 16.34 35.63
C LYS A 54 9.73 15.01 34.87
N GLY A 55 10.91 14.49 34.64
CA GLY A 55 11.13 13.22 34.01
C GLY A 55 10.92 13.20 32.49
N THR A 56 11.40 12.14 31.85
CA THR A 56 11.34 11.92 30.40
C THR A 56 10.38 10.78 30.05
N GLN A 57 9.54 10.97 29.03
CA GLN A 57 8.57 9.99 28.56
C GLN A 57 9.10 9.13 27.40
N GLY A 58 10.17 9.56 26.74
CA GLY A 58 10.79 8.80 25.66
C GLY A 58 10.03 8.84 24.33
N THR A 59 9.35 9.97 24.04
CA THR A 59 8.68 10.12 22.73
C THR A 59 9.70 10.31 21.63
N SER A 60 9.64 9.44 20.60
CA SER A 60 10.56 9.43 19.49
C SER A 60 9.87 9.10 18.17
N VAL A 61 10.44 9.58 17.07
CA VAL A 61 10.01 9.30 15.71
C VAL A 61 11.22 9.12 14.81
N ALA A 62 11.15 8.16 13.91
CA ALA A 62 12.19 7.90 12.92
C ALA A 62 11.55 7.59 11.56
N ARG A 63 12.20 8.04 10.50
CA ARG A 63 11.85 7.66 9.14
C ARG A 63 12.81 6.59 8.65
N VAL A 64 12.26 5.48 8.17
CA VAL A 64 13.01 4.36 7.60
C VAL A 64 12.48 4.14 6.18
N PHE A 65 13.22 4.60 5.18
CA PHE A 65 12.76 4.70 3.79
C PHE A 65 11.43 5.47 3.70
N ASP A 66 10.36 4.83 3.23
CA ASP A 66 9.03 5.45 3.13
C ASP A 66 8.19 5.29 4.39
N LEU A 67 8.64 4.47 5.35
CA LEU A 67 7.94 4.24 6.60
C LEU A 67 8.38 5.24 7.66
N THR A 68 7.42 5.67 8.45
CA THR A 68 7.61 6.39 9.70
C THR A 68 7.29 5.45 10.86
N ALA A 69 8.21 5.30 11.80
CA ALA A 69 8.01 4.57 13.05
C ALA A 69 8.11 5.56 14.22
N ALA A 70 7.16 5.51 15.13
CA ALA A 70 7.14 6.38 16.30
C ALA A 70 6.70 5.62 17.55
N SER A 71 7.19 6.06 18.70
CA SER A 71 6.84 5.50 19.99
C SER A 71 6.80 6.56 21.08
N THR A 72 6.02 6.30 22.13
CA THR A 72 5.94 7.12 23.32
C THR A 72 5.65 6.26 24.55
N GLY A 73 6.22 6.58 25.69
CA GLY A 73 6.04 5.84 26.93
C GLY A 73 6.71 4.45 26.92
N ALA A 74 6.20 3.54 27.75
CA ALA A 74 6.74 2.20 27.90
C ALA A 74 6.28 1.24 26.81
N ASN A 75 7.18 0.35 26.37
CA ASN A 75 6.81 -0.81 25.57
C ASN A 75 6.61 -2.05 26.44
N GLU A 76 6.03 -3.14 25.88
CA GLU A 76 5.79 -4.38 26.65
C GLU A 76 7.07 -4.95 27.27
N LYS A 77 8.23 -4.89 26.56
CA LYS A 77 9.50 -5.39 27.09
C LYS A 77 9.91 -4.63 28.37
N ALA A 78 9.59 -3.35 28.46
CA ALA A 78 9.87 -2.56 29.66
C ALA A 78 8.95 -2.96 30.81
N LEU A 79 7.65 -3.16 30.55
CA LEU A 79 6.68 -3.60 31.56
C LEU A 79 6.99 -5.00 32.09
N ILE A 80 7.34 -5.93 31.21
CA ILE A 80 7.76 -7.29 31.59
C ILE A 80 9.00 -7.25 32.49
N ARG A 81 10.00 -6.40 32.19
CA ARG A 81 11.18 -6.23 33.03
C ARG A 81 10.84 -5.66 34.43
N GLN A 82 9.76 -4.91 34.53
CA GLN A 82 9.21 -4.42 35.81
C GLN A 82 8.35 -5.47 36.54
N GLY A 83 8.21 -6.67 35.98
CA GLY A 83 7.42 -7.74 36.57
C GLY A 83 5.92 -7.64 36.34
N LEU A 84 5.46 -6.75 35.45
CA LEU A 84 4.04 -6.61 35.10
C LEU A 84 3.64 -7.72 34.13
N VAL A 85 2.43 -8.27 34.31
CA VAL A 85 1.90 -9.42 33.59
C VAL A 85 0.71 -9.00 32.74
N LYS A 86 0.76 -9.32 31.45
CA LYS A 86 -0.35 -9.09 30.51
C LYS A 86 -1.60 -9.87 30.94
N GLY A 87 -2.77 -9.27 30.79
CA GLY A 87 -4.05 -9.82 31.23
C GLY A 87 -4.32 -9.71 32.73
N LYS A 88 -3.33 -9.27 33.51
CA LYS A 88 -3.46 -9.03 34.97
C LYS A 88 -3.20 -7.57 35.34
N ASP A 89 -2.09 -7.02 34.88
CA ASP A 89 -1.64 -5.67 35.23
C ASP A 89 -1.84 -4.68 34.07
N TYR A 90 -1.72 -5.18 32.84
CA TYR A 90 -1.91 -4.39 31.62
C TYR A 90 -2.53 -5.23 30.50
N GLU A 91 -3.06 -4.53 29.49
CA GLU A 91 -3.52 -5.12 28.26
C GLU A 91 -3.00 -4.33 27.06
N THR A 92 -3.09 -4.93 25.88
CA THR A 92 -2.63 -4.32 24.62
C THR A 92 -3.69 -4.43 23.54
N LEU A 93 -3.69 -3.48 22.64
CA LEU A 93 -4.40 -3.57 21.39
C LEU A 93 -3.48 -3.23 20.22
N ILE A 94 -3.74 -3.83 19.05
CA ILE A 94 -3.14 -3.44 17.78
C ILE A 94 -4.27 -3.26 16.78
N ILE A 95 -4.35 -2.07 16.19
CA ILE A 95 -5.36 -1.73 15.20
C ILE A 95 -4.72 -1.30 13.88
N ASN A 96 -5.40 -1.61 12.79
CA ASN A 96 -5.11 -1.11 11.46
C ASN A 96 -6.04 0.07 11.17
N GLN A 97 -5.48 1.22 10.84
CA GLN A 97 -6.21 2.43 10.50
C GLN A 97 -5.57 3.07 9.26
N ASN A 98 -6.23 4.05 8.67
CA ASN A 98 -5.67 4.83 7.58
C ASN A 98 -5.23 6.23 8.07
N SER A 99 -4.26 6.81 7.37
CA SER A 99 -3.77 8.17 7.63
C SER A 99 -4.89 9.23 7.58
N HIS A 100 -5.85 9.03 6.67
CA HIS A 100 -7.05 9.87 6.51
C HIS A 100 -8.20 9.05 5.89
N ALA A 101 -9.31 9.70 5.55
CA ALA A 101 -10.50 9.05 5.00
C ALA A 101 -10.15 8.22 3.76
N SER A 102 -10.49 6.92 3.75
CA SER A 102 -10.10 5.97 2.71
C SER A 102 -10.70 6.27 1.33
N TYR A 103 -11.81 7.00 1.29
CA TYR A 103 -12.44 7.46 0.04
C TYR A 103 -11.74 8.70 -0.56
N TYR A 104 -10.81 9.33 0.17
CA TYR A 104 -10.00 10.44 -0.33
C TYR A 104 -8.64 9.92 -0.83
N PRO A 105 -8.17 10.37 -2.01
CA PRO A 105 -6.93 9.86 -2.60
C PRO A 105 -5.69 10.01 -1.70
N GLY A 106 -4.80 9.02 -1.75
CA GLY A 106 -3.53 9.05 -1.02
C GLY A 106 -3.60 8.55 0.42
N ALA A 107 -4.72 7.96 0.85
CA ALA A 107 -4.81 7.32 2.16
C ALA A 107 -3.83 6.15 2.27
N THR A 108 -3.00 6.16 3.31
CA THR A 108 -2.01 5.12 3.57
C THR A 108 -2.31 4.40 4.88
N PRO A 109 -2.10 3.08 4.96
CA PRO A 109 -2.34 2.33 6.18
C PRO A 109 -1.31 2.70 7.27
N MET A 110 -1.77 2.68 8.51
CA MET A 110 -0.93 2.72 9.69
C MET A 110 -1.36 1.66 10.70
N ARG A 111 -0.41 1.15 11.47
CA ARG A 111 -0.63 0.24 12.59
C ARG A 111 -0.33 0.96 13.88
N LEU A 112 -1.29 0.95 14.78
CA LEU A 112 -1.18 1.55 16.09
C LEU A 112 -1.29 0.45 17.15
N LYS A 113 -0.28 0.35 17.99
CA LYS A 113 -0.28 -0.45 19.21
C LYS A 113 -0.41 0.49 20.41
N MET A 114 -1.30 0.18 21.34
CA MET A 114 -1.42 0.89 22.63
C MET A 114 -1.37 -0.12 23.79
N ILE A 115 -0.76 0.29 24.89
CA ILE A 115 -0.61 -0.49 26.11
C ILE A 115 -1.23 0.29 27.25
N PHE A 116 -2.12 -0.33 28.01
CA PHE A 116 -2.91 0.35 29.04
C PHE A 116 -3.19 -0.57 30.25
N SER A 117 -3.50 0.03 31.40
CA SER A 117 -3.83 -0.69 32.63
C SER A 117 -5.18 -1.40 32.52
N MET A 118 -5.36 -2.49 33.30
CA MET A 118 -6.59 -3.28 33.31
C MET A 118 -7.83 -2.51 33.79
N ASP A 119 -7.65 -1.40 34.50
CA ASP A 119 -8.74 -0.49 34.88
C ASP A 119 -8.95 0.67 33.88
N GLY A 120 -8.14 0.73 32.83
CA GLY A 120 -8.17 1.77 31.80
C GLY A 120 -7.72 3.15 32.22
N LYS A 121 -7.30 3.35 33.46
CA LYS A 121 -6.95 4.66 34.02
C LYS A 121 -5.56 5.15 33.60
N LYS A 122 -4.71 4.26 33.13
CA LYS A 122 -3.35 4.59 32.72
C LYS A 122 -3.04 4.06 31.33
N ILE A 123 -2.52 4.93 30.49
CA ILE A 123 -1.91 4.55 29.21
C ILE A 123 -0.40 4.47 29.46
N TYR A 124 0.17 3.26 29.34
CA TYR A 124 1.60 3.04 29.56
C TYR A 124 2.43 3.51 28.39
N GLY A 125 1.96 3.29 27.15
CA GLY A 125 2.68 3.70 25.98
C GLY A 125 1.97 3.34 24.68
N ALA A 126 2.53 3.83 23.58
CA ALA A 126 2.04 3.55 22.24
C ALA A 126 3.17 3.48 21.22
N GLN A 127 2.92 2.73 20.14
CA GLN A 127 3.81 2.59 18.99
C GLN A 127 2.98 2.67 17.71
N ILE A 128 3.47 3.42 16.73
CA ILE A 128 2.78 3.58 15.44
C ILE A 128 3.79 3.38 14.32
N VAL A 129 3.41 2.60 13.30
CA VAL A 129 4.16 2.46 12.05
C VAL A 129 3.22 2.71 10.89
N GLY A 130 3.63 3.56 9.95
CA GLY A 130 2.87 3.91 8.76
C GLY A 130 3.68 4.79 7.82
N ILE A 131 3.05 5.32 6.77
CA ILE A 131 3.69 6.23 5.82
C ILE A 131 3.40 7.69 6.19
N HIS A 132 2.13 8.04 6.37
CA HIS A 132 1.69 9.40 6.66
C HIS A 132 0.90 9.50 7.97
N GLY A 133 1.00 10.63 8.66
CA GLY A 133 0.21 10.99 9.83
C GLY A 133 0.52 10.21 11.11
N VAL A 134 1.67 9.54 11.16
CA VAL A 134 2.18 8.81 12.34
C VAL A 134 2.57 9.81 13.43
N ASP A 135 3.31 10.84 13.06
CA ASP A 135 3.77 11.94 13.92
C ASP A 135 2.61 12.62 14.66
N LYS A 136 1.56 13.01 13.94
CA LYS A 136 0.36 13.62 14.52
C LYS A 136 -0.24 12.75 15.64
N ARG A 137 -0.37 11.43 15.41
CA ARG A 137 -1.03 10.51 16.36
C ARG A 137 -0.16 10.16 17.54
N ILE A 138 1.15 10.01 17.32
CA ILE A 138 2.04 9.76 18.45
C ILE A 138 2.15 10.97 19.36
N ASP A 139 2.12 12.19 18.84
CA ASP A 139 2.12 13.43 19.64
C ASP A 139 0.82 13.58 20.43
N THR A 140 -0.33 13.24 19.83
CA THR A 140 -1.61 13.22 20.56
C THR A 140 -1.58 12.23 21.73
N LEU A 141 -1.07 11.00 21.50
CA LEU A 141 -0.94 9.98 22.54
C LEU A 141 0.11 10.37 23.59
N ALA A 142 1.22 10.97 23.18
CA ALA A 142 2.24 11.49 24.10
C ALA A 142 1.68 12.58 25.00
N THR A 143 0.85 13.46 24.46
CA THR A 143 0.16 14.49 25.24
C THR A 143 -0.84 13.87 26.22
N ALA A 144 -1.65 12.92 25.78
CA ALA A 144 -2.60 12.20 26.64
C ALA A 144 -1.87 11.50 27.80
N ILE A 145 -0.79 10.76 27.53
CA ILE A 145 0.03 10.11 28.56
C ILE A 145 0.61 11.13 29.53
N ARG A 146 1.16 12.23 29.03
CA ARG A 146 1.77 13.29 29.86
C ARG A 146 0.78 13.95 30.79
N LEU A 147 -0.46 14.06 30.37
CA LEU A 147 -1.56 14.65 31.16
C LEU A 147 -2.31 13.60 32.02
N ASN A 148 -1.82 12.35 32.05
CA ASN A 148 -2.44 11.23 32.75
C ASN A 148 -3.88 10.95 32.32
N ALA A 149 -4.18 11.09 31.03
CA ALA A 149 -5.49 10.75 30.49
C ALA A 149 -5.75 9.23 30.61
N ALA A 150 -6.99 8.87 30.90
CA ALA A 150 -7.47 7.50 30.84
C ALA A 150 -7.72 7.08 29.38
N THR A 151 -7.83 5.76 29.13
CA THR A 151 -8.19 5.25 27.80
C THR A 151 -9.56 5.77 27.32
N GLU A 152 -10.46 6.01 28.26
CA GLU A 152 -11.78 6.57 27.98
C GLU A 152 -11.74 7.97 27.41
N ASP A 153 -10.81 8.81 27.89
CA ASP A 153 -10.68 10.20 27.42
C ASP A 153 -10.36 10.27 25.94
N LEU A 154 -9.62 9.27 25.40
CA LEU A 154 -9.28 9.23 23.99
C LEU A 154 -10.50 9.18 23.07
N LYS A 155 -11.63 8.64 23.52
CA LYS A 155 -12.88 8.58 22.74
C LYS A 155 -13.49 9.96 22.52
N TYR A 156 -13.30 10.84 23.48
CA TYR A 156 -13.91 12.16 23.52
C TYR A 156 -13.02 13.27 22.97
N LEU A 157 -11.80 12.96 22.56
CA LEU A 157 -10.94 13.94 21.93
C LEU A 157 -11.56 14.43 20.61
N GLU A 158 -11.82 15.74 20.53
CA GLU A 158 -12.23 16.39 19.29
C GLU A 158 -11.00 16.74 18.47
N LEU A 159 -10.60 15.82 17.59
CA LEU A 159 -9.42 15.98 16.76
C LEU A 159 -9.79 16.56 15.39
N ALA A 160 -8.92 17.41 14.84
CA ALA A 160 -9.16 18.07 13.56
C ALA A 160 -9.41 17.08 12.44
N TYR A 161 -10.55 17.21 11.79
CA TYR A 161 -11.01 16.36 10.70
C TYR A 161 -11.40 17.15 9.44
N ALA A 162 -10.84 16.73 8.35
CA ALA A 162 -11.38 16.83 7.00
C ALA A 162 -10.83 15.65 6.19
N PRO A 163 -11.47 15.22 5.09
CA PRO A 163 -11.09 14.01 4.37
C PRO A 163 -9.60 13.86 4.05
N PRO A 164 -8.86 14.93 3.66
CA PRO A 164 -7.42 14.81 3.39
C PRO A 164 -6.52 14.68 4.62
N TYR A 165 -7.02 14.97 5.83
CA TYR A 165 -6.18 15.09 7.04
C TYR A 165 -6.40 13.97 8.06
N SER A 166 -7.61 13.40 8.12
CA SER A 166 -7.95 12.36 9.08
C SER A 166 -9.18 11.57 8.64
N SER A 167 -9.62 10.64 9.47
CA SER A 167 -10.96 10.03 9.44
C SER A 167 -11.82 10.69 10.52
N ALA A 168 -13.14 10.68 10.36
CA ALA A 168 -14.08 11.22 11.34
C ALA A 168 -13.91 10.58 12.73
N LYS A 169 -13.51 9.31 12.77
CA LYS A 169 -12.97 8.64 13.95
C LYS A 169 -11.46 8.51 13.74
N ASP A 170 -10.68 9.43 14.32
CA ASP A 170 -9.22 9.39 14.20
C ASP A 170 -8.67 8.07 14.79
N PRO A 171 -7.54 7.55 14.32
CA PRO A 171 -6.86 6.38 14.90
C PRO A 171 -6.71 6.44 16.42
N VAL A 172 -6.52 7.61 17.02
CA VAL A 172 -6.47 7.79 18.48
C VAL A 172 -7.84 7.55 19.13
N ASN A 173 -8.92 8.10 18.55
CA ASN A 173 -10.28 7.81 19.04
C ASN A 173 -10.59 6.31 18.90
N MET A 174 -10.21 5.69 17.78
CA MET A 174 -10.40 4.24 17.57
C MET A 174 -9.64 3.42 18.60
N ALA A 175 -8.44 3.80 19.00
CA ALA A 175 -7.72 3.13 20.09
C ALA A 175 -8.50 3.20 21.41
N GLY A 176 -9.10 4.33 21.74
CA GLY A 176 -9.98 4.49 22.90
C GLY A 176 -11.22 3.61 22.85
N PHE A 177 -11.93 3.55 21.71
CA PHE A 177 -13.10 2.68 21.53
C PHE A 177 -12.74 1.19 21.65
N VAL A 178 -11.61 0.77 21.06
CA VAL A 178 -11.17 -0.62 21.13
C VAL A 178 -10.71 -0.99 22.54
N ALA A 179 -10.00 -0.10 23.24
CA ALA A 179 -9.64 -0.29 24.64
C ALA A 179 -10.89 -0.49 25.54
N GLU A 180 -11.91 0.33 25.34
CA GLU A 180 -13.19 0.15 26.04
C GLU A 180 -13.82 -1.23 25.79
N ASN A 181 -13.81 -1.71 24.52
CA ASN A 181 -14.33 -3.03 24.19
C ASN A 181 -13.54 -4.15 24.89
N VAL A 182 -12.22 -4.02 24.98
CA VAL A 182 -11.36 -4.96 25.72
C VAL A 182 -11.70 -4.95 27.21
N LEU A 183 -11.74 -3.78 27.83
CA LEU A 183 -12.00 -3.62 29.26
C LEU A 183 -13.41 -4.12 29.67
N LYS A 184 -14.39 -3.96 28.79
CA LYS A 184 -15.76 -4.49 28.98
C LYS A 184 -15.88 -5.99 28.67
N GLY A 185 -14.80 -6.66 28.28
CA GLY A 185 -14.82 -8.08 27.89
C GLY A 185 -15.62 -8.37 26.61
N LEU A 186 -15.88 -7.33 25.79
CA LEU A 186 -16.60 -7.47 24.52
C LEU A 186 -15.72 -8.07 23.42
N VAL A 187 -14.42 -8.04 23.59
CA VAL A 187 -13.42 -8.60 22.70
C VAL A 187 -12.18 -9.02 23.49
N ARG A 188 -11.50 -10.06 23.02
CA ARG A 188 -10.16 -10.45 23.48
C ARG A 188 -9.24 -10.53 22.27
N PHE A 189 -8.02 -10.05 22.40
CA PHE A 189 -7.01 -10.21 21.36
C PHE A 189 -6.10 -11.39 21.68
N ALA A 190 -5.72 -12.14 20.64
CA ALA A 190 -4.60 -13.06 20.71
C ALA A 190 -3.28 -12.27 20.69
N ASP A 191 -2.20 -12.85 21.18
CA ASP A 191 -0.87 -12.36 20.92
C ASP A 191 -0.53 -12.54 19.44
N TRP A 192 0.38 -11.72 18.91
CA TRP A 192 0.74 -11.78 17.49
C TRP A 192 1.35 -13.13 17.07
N ASP A 193 2.00 -13.84 17.99
CA ASP A 193 2.62 -15.15 17.84
C ASP A 193 1.78 -16.29 18.47
N TYR A 194 0.48 -16.03 18.71
CA TYR A 194 -0.41 -16.97 19.36
C TYR A 194 -0.61 -18.25 18.52
N LEU A 195 -0.74 -18.09 17.22
CA LEU A 195 -1.01 -19.20 16.30
C LEU A 195 0.19 -20.16 16.15
N GLU A 196 1.41 -19.68 16.36
CA GLU A 196 2.61 -20.53 16.41
C GLU A 196 2.70 -21.32 17.71
N LYS A 197 2.24 -20.73 18.81
CA LYS A 197 2.21 -21.38 20.13
C LYS A 197 1.03 -22.33 20.30
N HIS A 198 -0.05 -22.12 19.54
CA HIS A 198 -1.31 -22.86 19.59
C HIS A 198 -1.71 -23.29 18.16
N PRO A 199 -0.98 -24.24 17.55
CA PRO A 199 -1.28 -24.71 16.20
C PRO A 199 -2.65 -25.39 16.08
N GLU A 200 -3.19 -25.91 17.20
CA GLU A 200 -4.52 -26.51 17.32
C GLU A 200 -5.67 -25.50 17.26
N ALA A 201 -5.40 -24.21 17.45
CA ALA A 201 -6.42 -23.17 17.43
C ALA A 201 -7.04 -23.03 16.03
N VAL A 202 -8.35 -22.97 15.97
CA VAL A 202 -9.10 -22.76 14.72
C VAL A 202 -8.86 -21.35 14.22
N ARG A 203 -8.28 -21.20 13.03
CA ARG A 203 -8.05 -19.93 12.35
C ARG A 203 -9.27 -19.60 11.50
N LEU A 204 -10.17 -18.75 12.00
CA LEU A 204 -11.43 -18.43 11.32
C LEU A 204 -11.33 -17.11 10.55
N ASP A 205 -11.33 -17.21 9.22
CA ASP A 205 -11.40 -16.08 8.32
C ASP A 205 -12.87 -15.69 8.06
N VAL A 206 -13.23 -14.46 8.43
CA VAL A 206 -14.54 -13.87 8.15
C VAL A 206 -14.49 -12.76 7.10
N GLY A 207 -13.43 -12.74 6.31
CA GLY A 207 -13.26 -11.86 5.14
C GLY A 207 -14.16 -12.28 3.97
N GLU A 208 -14.19 -11.43 2.95
CA GLU A 208 -14.88 -11.76 1.70
C GLU A 208 -13.99 -12.67 0.84
N GLU A 209 -14.60 -13.44 -0.06
CA GLU A 209 -13.89 -14.37 -0.95
C GLU A 209 -12.77 -13.67 -1.76
N ALA A 210 -13.06 -12.49 -2.29
CA ALA A 210 -12.08 -11.70 -3.06
C ALA A 210 -10.83 -11.32 -2.24
N GLU A 211 -10.97 -11.10 -0.94
CA GLU A 211 -9.83 -10.80 -0.06
C GLU A 211 -9.03 -12.06 0.24
N ARG A 212 -9.70 -13.20 0.40
CA ARG A 212 -9.07 -14.51 0.57
C ARG A 212 -8.27 -14.92 -0.68
N MET A 213 -8.81 -14.67 -1.87
CA MET A 213 -8.07 -14.89 -3.13
C MET A 213 -6.77 -14.08 -3.20
N ALA A 214 -6.77 -12.86 -2.65
CA ALA A 214 -5.57 -12.01 -2.60
C ALA A 214 -4.56 -12.48 -1.54
N PHE A 215 -5.02 -13.02 -0.43
CA PHE A 215 -4.20 -13.59 0.63
C PHE A 215 -5.04 -14.46 1.57
N ALA A 216 -4.76 -15.75 1.63
CA ALA A 216 -5.30 -16.67 2.61
C ALA A 216 -4.25 -16.94 3.70
N MET A 217 -4.64 -16.82 4.97
CA MET A 217 -3.79 -17.28 6.08
C MET A 217 -3.73 -18.80 6.05
N PRO A 218 -2.55 -19.41 6.17
CA PRO A 218 -2.41 -20.87 6.14
C PRO A 218 -3.34 -21.58 7.14
N ASP A 219 -3.88 -22.72 6.76
CA ASP A 219 -4.75 -23.58 7.57
C ASP A 219 -6.02 -22.88 8.11
N SER A 220 -6.52 -21.85 7.42
CA SER A 220 -7.70 -21.13 7.86
C SER A 220 -9.00 -21.69 7.29
N VAL A 221 -10.00 -21.83 8.18
CA VAL A 221 -11.40 -22.08 7.82
C VAL A 221 -12.03 -20.76 7.36
N HIS A 222 -12.77 -20.77 6.26
CA HIS A 222 -13.40 -19.59 5.71
C HIS A 222 -14.91 -19.60 5.86
N ILE A 223 -15.44 -18.69 6.63
CA ILE A 223 -16.88 -18.42 6.76
C ILE A 223 -17.07 -16.91 6.70
N PRO A 224 -17.44 -16.34 5.54
CA PRO A 224 -17.68 -14.90 5.40
C PRO A 224 -18.67 -14.40 6.47
N LEU A 225 -18.46 -13.18 6.97
CA LEU A 225 -19.28 -12.59 8.03
C LEU A 225 -20.79 -12.67 7.73
N GLY A 226 -21.17 -12.45 6.46
CA GLY A 226 -22.57 -12.54 6.01
C GLY A 226 -23.21 -13.92 6.18
N GLN A 227 -22.40 -14.98 6.10
CA GLN A 227 -22.82 -16.38 6.24
C GLN A 227 -22.64 -16.95 7.65
N LEU A 228 -21.96 -16.21 8.54
CA LEU A 228 -21.52 -16.72 9.83
C LEU A 228 -22.67 -17.24 10.70
N ARG A 229 -23.83 -16.55 10.71
CA ARG A 229 -24.99 -16.97 11.51
C ARG A 229 -25.59 -18.29 11.03
N GLU A 230 -25.57 -18.56 9.75
CA GLU A 230 -26.11 -19.77 9.15
C GLU A 230 -25.14 -20.95 9.29
N ARG A 231 -23.83 -20.65 9.22
CA ARG A 231 -22.78 -21.66 9.18
C ARG A 231 -22.00 -21.85 10.49
N MET A 232 -22.30 -21.08 11.54
CA MET A 232 -21.61 -21.23 12.84
C MET A 232 -21.78 -22.63 13.46
N GLY A 233 -22.77 -23.44 13.02
CA GLY A 233 -22.93 -24.83 13.42
C GLY A 233 -21.82 -25.75 12.90
N GLU A 234 -20.98 -25.32 11.96
CA GLU A 234 -19.79 -26.03 11.49
C GLU A 234 -18.62 -25.94 12.50
N LEU A 235 -18.73 -25.05 13.50
CA LEU A 235 -17.69 -24.77 14.48
C LEU A 235 -18.03 -25.40 15.83
N ASP A 236 -17.04 -25.97 16.51
CA ASP A 236 -17.18 -26.42 17.88
C ASP A 236 -17.22 -25.22 18.85
N LYS A 237 -18.23 -25.17 19.71
CA LYS A 237 -18.41 -24.06 20.67
C LYS A 237 -17.36 -23.99 21.77
N ASP A 238 -16.69 -25.08 22.04
CA ASP A 238 -15.63 -25.18 23.05
C ASP A 238 -14.24 -25.04 22.43
N ALA A 239 -14.13 -25.03 21.11
CA ALA A 239 -12.84 -24.80 20.40
C ALA A 239 -12.23 -23.45 20.73
N ASP A 240 -10.91 -23.39 20.72
CA ASP A 240 -10.16 -22.14 20.75
C ASP A 240 -10.13 -21.53 19.34
N ILE A 241 -10.87 -20.45 19.13
CA ILE A 241 -11.04 -19.83 17.81
C ILE A 241 -10.34 -18.49 17.77
N VAL A 242 -9.36 -18.36 16.86
CA VAL A 242 -8.71 -17.11 16.53
C VAL A 242 -9.31 -16.57 15.23
N MET A 243 -10.11 -15.54 15.37
CA MET A 243 -10.88 -14.95 14.29
C MET A 243 -10.16 -13.76 13.66
N PHE A 244 -10.20 -13.65 12.34
CA PHE A 244 -9.62 -12.53 11.62
C PHE A 244 -10.43 -12.17 10.38
N CYS A 245 -10.18 -10.98 9.86
CA CYS A 245 -10.49 -10.51 8.51
C CYS A 245 -9.30 -9.66 8.05
N ASN A 246 -9.43 -8.92 6.97
CA ASN A 246 -8.32 -8.12 6.42
C ASN A 246 -7.72 -7.11 7.43
N ILE A 247 -8.56 -6.36 8.19
CA ILE A 247 -8.11 -5.26 9.08
C ILE A 247 -8.68 -5.30 10.51
N GLY A 248 -9.55 -6.26 10.85
CA GLY A 248 -10.05 -6.45 12.22
C GLY A 248 -11.54 -6.08 12.46
N VAL A 249 -12.18 -5.27 11.62
CA VAL A 249 -13.56 -4.78 11.88
C VAL A 249 -14.61 -5.89 11.76
N ARG A 250 -14.58 -6.65 10.68
CA ARG A 250 -15.53 -7.76 10.49
C ARG A 250 -15.31 -8.88 11.49
N SER A 251 -14.05 -9.17 11.83
CA SER A 251 -13.75 -10.17 12.86
C SER A 251 -14.27 -9.76 14.23
N TYR A 252 -14.24 -8.45 14.59
CA TYR A 252 -14.90 -7.97 15.79
C TYR A 252 -16.40 -8.26 15.76
N ASN A 253 -17.09 -7.90 14.67
CA ASN A 253 -18.53 -8.16 14.53
C ASN A 253 -18.84 -9.65 14.60
N GLY A 254 -18.08 -10.50 13.93
CA GLY A 254 -18.21 -11.95 13.96
C GLY A 254 -17.95 -12.53 15.35
N ALA A 255 -16.91 -12.06 16.05
CA ALA A 255 -16.65 -12.48 17.43
C ALA A 255 -17.84 -12.18 18.35
N ARG A 256 -18.46 -11.00 18.21
CA ARG A 256 -19.68 -10.65 18.95
C ARG A 256 -20.84 -11.62 18.66
N VAL A 257 -21.01 -12.01 17.38
CA VAL A 257 -22.02 -13.01 16.99
C VAL A 257 -21.75 -14.34 17.66
N LEU A 258 -20.53 -14.88 17.59
CA LEU A 258 -20.19 -16.17 18.18
C LEU A 258 -20.27 -16.15 19.71
N MET A 259 -19.73 -15.13 20.38
CA MET A 259 -19.81 -14.98 21.84
C MET A 259 -21.25 -14.93 22.33
N GLN A 260 -22.16 -14.23 21.65
CA GLN A 260 -23.59 -14.17 21.97
C GLN A 260 -24.32 -15.49 21.66
N SER A 261 -23.75 -16.34 20.81
CA SER A 261 -24.26 -17.65 20.46
C SER A 261 -23.69 -18.77 21.35
N GLY A 262 -22.95 -18.40 22.41
CA GLY A 262 -22.45 -19.33 23.43
C GLY A 262 -21.08 -19.93 23.16
N PHE A 263 -20.31 -19.43 22.19
CA PHE A 263 -18.91 -19.81 22.01
C PHE A 263 -18.05 -19.15 23.10
N LYS A 264 -17.17 -19.94 23.75
CA LYS A 264 -16.48 -19.50 24.98
C LYS A 264 -15.10 -18.92 24.74
N ASN A 265 -14.38 -19.47 23.78
CA ASN A 265 -12.94 -19.20 23.57
C ASN A 265 -12.69 -18.48 22.25
N ILE A 266 -13.21 -17.25 22.13
CA ILE A 266 -13.04 -16.42 20.93
C ILE A 266 -11.99 -15.35 21.19
N LYS A 267 -10.99 -15.31 20.31
CA LYS A 267 -9.97 -14.26 20.27
C LYS A 267 -9.92 -13.65 18.86
N LEU A 268 -9.52 -12.39 18.77
CA LEU A 268 -9.20 -11.75 17.49
C LEU A 268 -7.71 -11.80 17.23
N TYR A 269 -7.31 -12.14 16.00
CA TYR A 269 -5.96 -11.89 15.56
C TYR A 269 -5.76 -10.37 15.40
N PRO A 270 -4.72 -9.77 16.04
CA PRO A 270 -4.57 -8.33 16.08
C PRO A 270 -4.37 -7.76 14.67
N ALA A 271 -5.05 -6.65 14.37
CA ALA A 271 -4.99 -5.94 13.10
C ALA A 271 -5.22 -6.79 11.81
N GLY A 272 -5.69 -8.05 11.96
CA GLY A 272 -6.13 -8.91 10.87
C GLY A 272 -5.02 -9.52 10.00
N SER A 273 -5.40 -10.11 8.87
CA SER A 273 -4.50 -10.85 7.97
C SER A 273 -3.39 -9.98 7.36
N ARG A 274 -3.62 -8.67 7.19
CA ARG A 274 -2.56 -7.75 6.76
C ARG A 274 -1.41 -7.64 7.77
N PHE A 275 -1.71 -7.72 9.06
CA PHE A 275 -0.68 -7.72 10.09
C PHE A 275 0.05 -9.06 10.11
N TYR A 276 -0.67 -10.18 10.05
CA TYR A 276 -0.07 -11.51 9.93
C TYR A 276 0.91 -11.58 8.77
N ARG A 277 0.51 -11.20 7.56
CA ARG A 277 1.37 -11.17 6.38
C ARG A 277 2.64 -10.34 6.57
N SER A 278 2.58 -9.24 7.32
CA SER A 278 3.74 -8.37 7.54
C SER A 278 4.68 -8.85 8.64
N THR A 279 4.20 -9.61 9.62
CA THR A 279 5.00 -10.19 10.70
C THR A 279 5.64 -11.53 10.33
N HIS A 280 5.03 -12.22 9.34
CA HIS A 280 5.47 -13.52 8.84
C HIS A 280 5.98 -13.43 7.39
N TYR A 281 6.47 -12.28 6.97
CA TYR A 281 6.85 -12.05 5.58
C TYR A 281 7.92 -13.02 5.07
N GLN A 282 8.77 -13.55 5.93
CA GLN A 282 9.79 -14.55 5.58
C GLN A 282 9.15 -15.86 5.11
N ASN A 283 8.05 -16.28 5.74
CA ASN A 283 7.31 -17.48 5.36
C ASN A 283 6.66 -17.37 3.98
N PHE A 284 6.48 -16.13 3.48
CA PHE A 284 5.90 -15.86 2.15
C PHE A 284 6.94 -15.40 1.13
N GLN A 285 8.19 -15.18 1.56
CA GLN A 285 9.29 -14.91 0.63
C GLN A 285 9.88 -16.19 0.06
N GLU A 286 9.82 -17.31 0.76
CA GLU A 286 10.31 -18.59 0.26
C GLU A 286 9.54 -19.05 -0.98
N ASP A 287 8.25 -18.73 -1.09
CA ASP A 287 7.45 -18.98 -2.31
C ASP A 287 7.73 -17.97 -3.45
N ASN A 288 8.48 -16.88 -3.20
CA ASN A 288 8.80 -15.82 -4.13
C ASN A 288 10.30 -15.49 -4.23
N MET A 289 11.16 -16.22 -3.52
CA MET A 289 12.60 -16.12 -3.75
C MET A 289 12.95 -16.80 -5.08
N PRO A 290 13.78 -16.17 -5.91
CA PRO A 290 14.47 -16.93 -6.93
C PRO A 290 15.27 -18.00 -6.18
N ILE A 291 15.06 -19.25 -6.57
CA ILE A 291 15.80 -20.42 -6.06
C ILE A 291 17.29 -20.02 -5.99
N GLN A 292 17.81 -19.86 -4.77
CA GLN A 292 19.25 -19.88 -4.60
C GLN A 292 19.66 -21.29 -4.99
N ASN A 293 20.30 -21.41 -6.14
CA ASN A 293 20.95 -22.64 -6.55
C ASN A 293 22.02 -22.97 -5.50
N GLU A 294 21.68 -23.82 -4.54
CA GLU A 294 22.70 -24.68 -3.97
C GLU A 294 23.26 -25.51 -5.13
N PRO A 295 24.57 -25.71 -5.19
CA PRO A 295 25.15 -26.51 -6.27
C PRO A 295 24.65 -27.94 -6.13
N GLN A 296 23.58 -28.27 -6.86
CA GLN A 296 23.25 -29.65 -7.12
C GLN A 296 24.35 -30.21 -8.02
N GLU A 297 25.02 -31.21 -7.47
CA GLU A 297 25.92 -32.08 -8.22
C GLU A 297 25.28 -32.48 -9.54
N THR A 298 26.08 -32.34 -10.58
CA THR A 298 25.83 -32.56 -11.99
C THR A 298 25.08 -33.86 -12.28
N ALA A 299 23.76 -33.78 -12.48
CA ALA A 299 23.10 -34.67 -13.40
C ALA A 299 23.22 -34.02 -14.79
N SER A 300 23.85 -34.75 -15.72
CA SER A 300 24.07 -34.39 -17.10
C SER A 300 22.83 -33.73 -17.71
N ALA A 301 22.88 -32.42 -17.89
CA ALA A 301 21.82 -31.67 -18.57
C ALA A 301 21.88 -32.01 -20.07
N ALA A 302 20.75 -32.43 -20.62
CA ALA A 302 20.53 -32.37 -22.06
C ALA A 302 20.74 -30.93 -22.53
N PRO A 303 21.36 -30.68 -23.70
CA PRO A 303 21.65 -29.34 -24.18
C PRO A 303 20.35 -28.54 -24.26
N ALA A 304 20.37 -27.31 -23.68
CA ALA A 304 19.25 -26.39 -23.81
C ALA A 304 18.91 -26.18 -25.29
N PRO A 305 17.62 -26.16 -25.69
CA PRO A 305 17.23 -25.92 -27.05
C PRO A 305 17.82 -24.58 -27.52
N MET A 306 18.51 -24.59 -28.66
CA MET A 306 19.08 -23.38 -29.25
C MET A 306 17.94 -22.39 -29.53
N ALA A 307 18.13 -21.14 -29.13
CA ALA A 307 17.15 -20.08 -29.40
C ALA A 307 16.95 -19.94 -30.91
N THR A 308 15.70 -19.99 -31.36
CA THR A 308 15.32 -19.84 -32.77
C THR A 308 15.18 -18.39 -33.17
N VAL A 309 14.86 -17.51 -32.21
CA VAL A 309 14.70 -16.06 -32.41
C VAL A 309 15.46 -15.31 -31.32
N ASN A 310 16.19 -14.26 -31.71
CA ASN A 310 16.89 -13.37 -30.77
C ASN A 310 16.39 -11.94 -30.95
N ILE A 311 16.09 -11.26 -29.84
CA ILE A 311 15.76 -9.84 -29.85
C ILE A 311 16.61 -9.07 -28.86
N ASP A 312 17.09 -7.90 -29.32
CA ASP A 312 17.81 -6.96 -28.47
C ASP A 312 16.88 -5.82 -28.08
N CYS A 313 16.67 -5.70 -26.78
CA CYS A 313 15.92 -4.65 -26.12
C CYS A 313 16.82 -3.75 -25.26
N SER A 314 18.16 -3.81 -25.50
CA SER A 314 19.12 -2.95 -24.78
C SER A 314 18.80 -1.48 -25.01
N GLY A 315 18.89 -0.69 -23.93
CA GLY A 315 18.55 0.73 -23.95
C GLY A 315 17.06 1.06 -23.93
N MET A 316 16.17 0.05 -23.98
CA MET A 316 14.72 0.27 -23.80
C MET A 316 14.36 0.27 -22.31
N GLN A 317 13.42 1.12 -21.94
CA GLN A 317 12.83 1.19 -20.59
C GLN A 317 11.45 0.53 -20.59
N CYS A 318 11.00 0.06 -19.41
CA CYS A 318 9.65 -0.49 -19.24
C CYS A 318 8.56 0.50 -19.79
N PRO A 319 7.55 0.00 -20.55
CA PRO A 319 7.22 -1.40 -20.88
C PRO A 319 7.85 -1.91 -22.19
N GLY A 320 8.76 -1.15 -22.81
CA GLY A 320 9.33 -1.41 -24.13
C GLY A 320 9.81 -2.86 -24.36
N PRO A 321 10.66 -3.44 -23.48
CA PRO A 321 11.11 -4.81 -23.63
C PRO A 321 9.96 -5.84 -23.68
N LEU A 322 8.97 -5.74 -22.78
CA LEU A 322 7.83 -6.66 -22.76
C LEU A 322 6.95 -6.57 -24.02
N MET A 323 6.77 -5.36 -24.54
CA MET A 323 6.00 -5.14 -25.77
C MET A 323 6.69 -5.81 -26.97
N LYS A 324 8.02 -5.70 -27.07
CA LYS A 324 8.80 -6.39 -28.10
C LYS A 324 8.76 -7.91 -27.96
N VAL A 325 8.83 -8.41 -26.72
CA VAL A 325 8.68 -9.84 -26.43
C VAL A 325 7.31 -10.34 -26.90
N ASN A 326 6.24 -9.63 -26.54
CA ASN A 326 4.89 -9.98 -26.93
C ASN A 326 4.70 -10.00 -28.45
N GLU A 327 5.24 -9.01 -29.15
CA GLU A 327 5.25 -8.96 -30.62
C GLU A 327 6.01 -10.12 -31.24
N ALA A 328 7.21 -10.43 -30.75
CA ALA A 328 8.04 -11.52 -31.24
C ALA A 328 7.36 -12.88 -31.02
N ILE A 329 6.90 -13.15 -29.81
CA ILE A 329 6.17 -14.38 -29.47
C ILE A 329 4.89 -14.52 -30.29
N GLY A 330 4.19 -13.42 -30.60
CA GLY A 330 3.01 -13.44 -31.47
C GLY A 330 3.29 -14.01 -32.86
N LYS A 331 4.48 -13.79 -33.41
CA LYS A 331 4.92 -14.22 -34.74
C LYS A 331 5.56 -15.62 -34.77
N MET A 332 5.92 -16.20 -33.61
CA MET A 332 6.55 -17.52 -33.49
C MET A 332 5.51 -18.64 -33.50
N VAL A 333 5.94 -19.86 -33.77
CA VAL A 333 5.11 -21.07 -33.61
C VAL A 333 5.33 -21.71 -32.23
N GLU A 334 4.38 -22.53 -31.81
CA GLU A 334 4.43 -23.18 -30.47
C GLU A 334 5.68 -24.09 -30.37
N GLY A 335 6.38 -23.97 -29.23
CA GLY A 335 7.63 -24.68 -28.96
C GLY A 335 8.90 -23.96 -29.39
N GLU A 336 8.82 -22.90 -30.19
CA GLU A 336 9.99 -22.08 -30.55
C GLU A 336 10.52 -21.29 -29.35
N VAL A 337 11.82 -20.99 -29.37
CA VAL A 337 12.54 -20.38 -28.26
C VAL A 337 13.02 -18.98 -28.65
N LEU A 338 12.71 -18.02 -27.81
CA LEU A 338 13.09 -16.60 -27.91
C LEU A 338 14.15 -16.27 -26.86
N GLU A 339 15.31 -15.76 -27.28
CA GLU A 339 16.27 -15.11 -26.39
C GLU A 339 16.08 -13.60 -26.46
N VAL A 340 16.00 -12.99 -25.28
CA VAL A 340 15.77 -11.55 -25.12
C VAL A 340 16.88 -10.95 -24.27
N THR A 341 17.54 -9.94 -24.80
CA THR A 341 18.52 -9.14 -24.05
C THR A 341 17.95 -7.77 -23.73
N ALA A 342 18.03 -7.35 -22.47
CA ALA A 342 17.57 -6.04 -22.00
C ALA A 342 18.60 -5.41 -21.04
N SER A 343 18.59 -4.09 -20.92
CA SER A 343 19.42 -3.35 -19.96
C SER A 343 18.63 -2.82 -18.75
N ASP A 344 17.30 -2.96 -18.77
CA ASP A 344 16.42 -2.52 -17.67
C ASP A 344 16.48 -3.52 -16.50
N PRO A 345 16.85 -3.10 -15.27
CA PRO A 345 16.86 -3.97 -14.09
C PRO A 345 15.49 -4.57 -13.73
N GLY A 346 14.39 -3.91 -14.10
CA GLY A 346 13.02 -4.40 -13.89
C GLY A 346 12.65 -5.60 -14.78
N PHE A 347 13.32 -5.75 -15.93
CA PHE A 347 12.98 -6.73 -16.95
C PHE A 347 12.93 -8.19 -16.42
N THR A 348 13.83 -8.56 -15.50
CA THR A 348 13.86 -9.93 -14.94
C THR A 348 12.57 -10.30 -14.18
N ARG A 349 11.97 -9.36 -13.45
CA ARG A 349 10.70 -9.57 -12.77
C ARG A 349 9.52 -9.55 -13.75
N ASP A 350 9.58 -8.61 -14.66
CA ASP A 350 8.51 -8.37 -15.64
C ASP A 350 8.36 -9.54 -16.59
N ILE A 351 9.46 -10.10 -17.11
CA ILE A 351 9.42 -11.26 -18.01
C ILE A 351 8.92 -12.51 -17.30
N GLY A 352 9.29 -12.71 -16.02
CA GLY A 352 8.80 -13.81 -15.20
C GLY A 352 7.30 -13.72 -14.93
N ALA A 353 6.78 -12.53 -14.67
CA ALA A 353 5.35 -12.29 -14.53
C ALA A 353 4.61 -12.51 -15.86
N TRP A 354 5.15 -11.96 -16.93
CA TRP A 354 4.58 -12.06 -18.27
C TRP A 354 4.47 -13.51 -18.75
N THR A 355 5.52 -14.34 -18.61
CA THR A 355 5.49 -15.75 -19.04
C THR A 355 4.44 -16.56 -18.30
N ARG A 356 4.27 -16.35 -16.97
CA ARG A 356 3.22 -17.01 -16.19
C ARG A 356 1.81 -16.62 -16.65
N THR A 357 1.61 -15.35 -16.99
CA THR A 357 0.29 -14.84 -17.40
C THR A 357 -0.08 -15.26 -18.82
N THR A 358 0.90 -15.39 -19.72
CA THR A 358 0.66 -15.64 -21.15
C THR A 358 0.83 -17.11 -21.55
N GLY A 359 1.04 -18.04 -20.58
CA GLY A 359 1.18 -19.47 -20.85
C GLY A 359 2.47 -19.85 -21.59
N ASN A 360 3.48 -18.96 -21.57
CA ASN A 360 4.81 -19.24 -22.12
C ASN A 360 5.74 -19.78 -21.03
N ARG A 361 6.75 -20.54 -21.41
CA ARG A 361 7.70 -21.13 -20.47
C ARG A 361 8.98 -20.31 -20.40
N LEU A 362 9.35 -19.84 -19.23
CA LEU A 362 10.64 -19.22 -18.96
C LEU A 362 11.68 -20.32 -18.77
N LEU A 363 12.67 -20.40 -19.65
CA LEU A 363 13.74 -21.41 -19.60
C LEU A 363 14.94 -20.94 -18.80
N SER A 364 15.32 -19.67 -18.96
CA SER A 364 16.37 -19.03 -18.15
C SER A 364 16.14 -17.52 -18.03
N ASN A 365 16.70 -16.93 -16.98
CA ASN A 365 16.59 -15.49 -16.71
C ASN A 365 17.81 -15.07 -15.89
N GLU A 366 18.84 -14.58 -16.58
CA GLU A 366 20.15 -14.38 -16.00
C GLU A 366 20.66 -12.96 -16.21
N LYS A 367 21.47 -12.49 -15.26
CA LYS A 367 22.23 -11.26 -15.43
C LYS A 367 23.60 -11.59 -16.03
N ARG A 368 23.90 -11.07 -17.22
CA ARG A 368 25.20 -11.21 -17.90
C ARG A 368 25.87 -9.83 -17.98
N GLY A 369 26.80 -9.57 -17.07
CA GLY A 369 27.46 -8.26 -16.97
C GLY A 369 26.45 -7.14 -16.63
N ASN A 370 26.27 -6.19 -17.54
CA ASN A 370 25.33 -5.07 -17.41
C ASN A 370 23.99 -5.30 -18.14
N GLN A 371 23.78 -6.52 -18.66
CA GLN A 371 22.58 -6.90 -19.39
C GLN A 371 21.81 -8.00 -18.65
N TYR A 372 20.52 -8.10 -18.92
CA TYR A 372 19.61 -9.12 -18.43
C TYR A 372 19.14 -9.94 -19.63
N VAL A 373 19.41 -11.25 -19.60
CA VAL A 373 19.09 -12.17 -20.69
C VAL A 373 18.05 -13.16 -20.23
N ALA A 374 16.91 -13.20 -20.92
CA ALA A 374 15.87 -14.17 -20.67
C ALA A 374 15.66 -15.07 -21.89
N VAL A 375 15.43 -16.36 -21.66
CA VAL A 375 15.11 -17.34 -22.70
C VAL A 375 13.70 -17.85 -22.45
N VAL A 376 12.81 -17.62 -23.41
CA VAL A 376 11.38 -17.91 -23.32
C VAL A 376 10.96 -18.87 -24.43
N GLN A 377 10.28 -19.94 -24.09
CA GLN A 377 9.68 -20.87 -25.06
C GLN A 377 8.20 -20.55 -25.21
N LYS A 378 7.74 -20.42 -26.46
CA LYS A 378 6.34 -20.18 -26.78
C LYS A 378 5.48 -21.38 -26.46
N GLY A 379 4.38 -21.18 -25.74
CA GLY A 379 3.55 -22.26 -25.22
C GLY A 379 4.32 -23.12 -24.22
N MET A 380 3.86 -24.25 -23.80
CA MET A 380 4.55 -25.18 -22.89
C MET A 380 4.91 -24.62 -21.50
N GLY A 381 4.46 -23.44 -21.13
CA GLY A 381 4.47 -22.99 -19.74
C GLY A 381 3.56 -23.89 -18.91
N PRO A 382 3.74 -24.01 -17.58
CA PRO A 382 2.72 -24.61 -16.76
C PRO A 382 1.46 -23.76 -16.96
N VAL A 383 0.55 -24.26 -17.78
CA VAL A 383 -0.84 -23.85 -17.71
C VAL A 383 -1.21 -24.16 -16.27
N ALA A 384 -1.63 -23.15 -15.52
CA ALA A 384 -2.26 -23.41 -14.24
C ALA A 384 -3.32 -24.47 -14.52
N THR A 385 -3.04 -25.71 -14.11
CA THR A 385 -3.99 -26.81 -14.27
C THR A 385 -5.11 -26.50 -13.29
N ASP A 386 -6.08 -25.75 -13.77
CA ASP A 386 -7.38 -25.66 -13.19
C ASP A 386 -8.03 -27.04 -13.21
N THR A 387 -7.90 -27.76 -12.09
CA THR A 387 -8.93 -28.66 -11.62
C THR A 387 -9.86 -27.87 -10.71
N ALA A 388 -10.38 -26.77 -11.21
CA ALA A 388 -11.54 -26.06 -10.67
C ALA A 388 -12.30 -25.53 -11.89
N ALA A 389 -13.63 -25.58 -11.82
CA ALA A 389 -14.54 -25.11 -12.85
C ALA A 389 -14.12 -23.76 -13.45
N PRO A 390 -14.48 -23.43 -14.71
CA PRO A 390 -14.05 -22.20 -15.34
C PRO A 390 -14.40 -21.02 -14.44
N ALA A 391 -13.40 -20.47 -13.78
CA ALA A 391 -13.53 -19.22 -13.10
C ALA A 391 -13.84 -18.18 -14.18
N THR A 392 -15.04 -17.65 -14.20
CA THR A 392 -15.41 -16.41 -14.86
C THR A 392 -14.66 -15.27 -14.17
N GLY A 393 -13.33 -15.31 -14.25
CA GLY A 393 -12.45 -14.33 -13.64
C GLY A 393 -12.49 -13.06 -14.47
N LYS A 394 -12.93 -11.98 -13.87
CA LYS A 394 -12.82 -10.63 -14.41
C LYS A 394 -11.34 -10.35 -14.69
N GLU A 395 -10.95 -10.24 -15.96
CA GLU A 395 -9.54 -10.10 -16.36
C GLU A 395 -9.20 -8.69 -16.86
N GLY A 396 -10.22 -7.89 -17.15
CA GLY A 396 -10.09 -6.54 -17.68
C GLY A 396 -9.35 -5.60 -16.71
N LYS A 397 -8.83 -4.52 -17.28
CA LYS A 397 -8.25 -3.38 -16.56
C LYS A 397 -8.92 -2.10 -17.05
N THR A 398 -9.36 -1.25 -16.15
CA THR A 398 -9.86 0.07 -16.53
C THR A 398 -9.05 1.18 -15.90
N ILE A 399 -8.86 2.26 -16.66
CA ILE A 399 -8.13 3.45 -16.23
C ILE A 399 -8.97 4.68 -16.57
N ILE A 400 -9.44 5.43 -15.57
CA ILE A 400 -9.98 6.75 -15.78
C ILE A 400 -8.83 7.74 -15.87
N VAL A 401 -8.72 8.43 -16.99
CA VAL A 401 -7.78 9.52 -17.21
C VAL A 401 -8.53 10.84 -17.08
N PHE A 402 -8.45 11.41 -15.87
CA PHE A 402 -9.06 12.71 -15.55
C PHE A 402 -8.09 13.86 -15.78
N SER A 403 -6.81 13.64 -15.50
CA SER A 403 -5.79 14.68 -15.58
C SER A 403 -5.34 14.93 -17.02
N GLY A 404 -5.05 16.20 -17.32
CA GLY A 404 -4.35 16.64 -18.53
C GLY A 404 -2.85 16.89 -18.31
N ASP A 405 -2.27 16.42 -17.20
CA ASP A 405 -0.84 16.61 -16.90
C ASP A 405 0.00 15.53 -17.58
N LEU A 406 1.09 15.95 -18.22
CA LEU A 406 1.95 15.06 -19.02
C LEU A 406 2.45 13.84 -18.24
N ASP A 407 2.96 14.04 -17.04
CA ASP A 407 3.52 12.99 -16.18
C ASP A 407 2.46 11.95 -15.75
N LYS A 408 1.25 12.40 -15.44
CA LYS A 408 0.15 11.51 -15.06
C LYS A 408 -0.38 10.71 -16.26
N VAL A 409 -0.53 11.38 -17.39
CA VAL A 409 -0.98 10.72 -18.62
C VAL A 409 0.07 9.73 -19.13
N LEU A 410 1.37 10.05 -19.05
CA LEU A 410 2.44 9.10 -19.34
C LEU A 410 2.31 7.84 -18.49
N ALA A 411 2.13 7.99 -17.17
CA ALA A 411 1.94 6.86 -16.26
C ALA A 411 0.72 6.01 -16.65
N SER A 412 -0.40 6.65 -17.03
CA SER A 412 -1.61 5.94 -17.47
C SER A 412 -1.35 5.06 -18.69
N PHE A 413 -0.66 5.59 -19.70
CA PHE A 413 -0.36 4.83 -20.93
C PHE A 413 0.74 3.78 -20.72
N ILE A 414 1.71 4.01 -19.83
CA ILE A 414 2.70 2.98 -19.44
C ILE A 414 1.99 1.78 -18.81
N ILE A 415 1.07 2.03 -17.88
CA ILE A 415 0.29 0.97 -17.22
C ILE A 415 -0.61 0.25 -18.24
N ALA A 416 -1.30 0.99 -19.11
CA ALA A 416 -2.18 0.42 -20.13
C ALA A 416 -1.42 -0.49 -21.11
N ASN A 417 -0.30 -0.01 -21.64
CA ASN A 417 0.56 -0.78 -22.55
C ASN A 417 1.15 -2.03 -21.87
N GLY A 418 1.57 -1.90 -20.60
CA GLY A 418 2.05 -3.03 -19.82
C GLY A 418 0.97 -4.10 -19.62
N ALA A 419 -0.26 -3.69 -19.29
CA ALA A 419 -1.38 -4.63 -19.11
C ALA A 419 -1.80 -5.28 -20.46
N ALA A 420 -1.83 -4.52 -21.55
CA ALA A 420 -2.09 -5.06 -22.89
C ALA A 420 -1.02 -6.06 -23.33
N ALA A 421 0.26 -5.78 -23.06
CA ALA A 421 1.37 -6.70 -23.32
C ALA A 421 1.27 -8.02 -22.51
N MET A 422 0.59 -7.98 -21.35
CA MET A 422 0.26 -9.18 -20.56
C MET A 422 -1.00 -9.92 -21.08
N GLY A 423 -1.51 -9.55 -22.25
CA GLY A 423 -2.70 -10.17 -22.85
C GLY A 423 -4.03 -9.83 -22.16
N ARG A 424 -4.09 -8.73 -21.38
CA ARG A 424 -5.30 -8.35 -20.66
C ARG A 424 -6.12 -7.32 -21.44
N PRO A 425 -7.44 -7.43 -21.49
CA PRO A 425 -8.29 -6.36 -22.01
C PRO A 425 -8.11 -5.08 -21.18
N VAL A 426 -7.90 -3.95 -21.87
CA VAL A 426 -7.69 -2.66 -21.21
C VAL A 426 -8.65 -1.63 -21.80
N THR A 427 -9.37 -0.92 -20.93
CA THR A 427 -10.20 0.24 -21.29
C THR A 427 -9.66 1.48 -20.59
N MET A 428 -9.34 2.51 -21.37
CA MET A 428 -8.98 3.83 -20.86
C MET A 428 -10.12 4.81 -21.12
N PHE A 429 -10.71 5.36 -20.05
CA PHE A 429 -11.84 6.28 -20.11
C PHE A 429 -11.38 7.70 -19.80
N PHE A 430 -11.45 8.58 -20.81
CA PHE A 430 -10.99 9.96 -20.73
C PHE A 430 -12.14 10.90 -20.41
N THR A 431 -11.96 11.70 -19.37
CA THR A 431 -12.95 12.66 -18.91
C THR A 431 -12.32 13.98 -18.53
N PHE A 432 -13.06 15.08 -18.59
CA PHE A 432 -12.60 16.44 -18.28
C PHE A 432 -11.25 16.78 -18.91
N TRP A 433 -10.24 17.12 -18.10
CA TRP A 433 -8.93 17.56 -18.58
C TRP A 433 -8.18 16.48 -19.37
N GLY A 434 -8.44 15.21 -19.08
CA GLY A 434 -7.90 14.07 -19.82
C GLY A 434 -8.31 14.07 -21.31
N LEU A 435 -9.48 14.61 -21.67
CA LEU A 435 -9.92 14.71 -23.06
C LEU A 435 -8.96 15.52 -23.94
N ASN A 436 -8.20 16.47 -23.37
CA ASN A 436 -7.24 17.26 -24.11
C ASN A 436 -6.10 16.43 -24.71
N VAL A 437 -5.80 15.27 -24.12
CA VAL A 437 -4.82 14.31 -24.61
C VAL A 437 -5.20 13.77 -25.99
N LEU A 438 -6.51 13.48 -26.16
CA LEU A 438 -7.08 12.85 -27.35
C LEU A 438 -7.38 13.85 -28.48
N ARG A 439 -7.19 15.15 -28.26
CA ARG A 439 -7.47 16.14 -29.29
C ARG A 439 -6.39 16.12 -30.38
N LYS A 440 -6.79 16.30 -31.62
CA LYS A 440 -5.89 16.52 -32.75
C LYS A 440 -5.03 17.75 -32.50
N ALA A 441 -3.72 17.67 -32.82
CA ALA A 441 -2.80 18.78 -32.65
C ALA A 441 -3.16 20.01 -33.49
N GLN A 442 -3.76 19.76 -34.67
CA GLN A 442 -4.24 20.80 -35.56
C GLN A 442 -5.70 21.18 -35.24
N SER A 443 -5.99 22.46 -35.23
CA SER A 443 -7.35 22.97 -35.01
C SER A 443 -8.26 22.52 -36.16
N GLN A 444 -9.40 21.93 -35.80
CA GLN A 444 -10.45 21.55 -36.74
C GLN A 444 -11.47 22.69 -36.83
N LYS A 445 -12.01 22.93 -38.05
CA LYS A 445 -13.17 23.82 -38.22
C LYS A 445 -14.42 23.03 -37.83
N VAL A 446 -14.96 23.32 -36.67
CA VAL A 446 -16.19 22.72 -36.14
C VAL A 446 -17.12 23.83 -35.69
N ASP A 447 -18.41 23.60 -35.83
CA ASP A 447 -19.41 24.57 -35.38
C ASP A 447 -19.50 24.55 -33.84
N LYS A 448 -19.25 25.72 -33.23
CA LYS A 448 -19.21 25.91 -31.78
C LYS A 448 -19.86 27.23 -31.39
N SER A 449 -20.54 27.24 -30.26
CA SER A 449 -20.95 28.48 -29.62
C SER A 449 -19.75 29.34 -29.26
N PHE A 450 -19.93 30.62 -29.04
CA PHE A 450 -18.87 31.54 -28.65
C PHE A 450 -18.13 31.09 -27.39
N ILE A 451 -18.86 30.58 -26.40
CA ILE A 451 -18.29 30.09 -25.11
C ILE A 451 -17.45 28.83 -25.36
N GLU A 452 -17.95 27.86 -26.13
CA GLU A 452 -17.22 26.63 -26.46
C GLU A 452 -15.93 26.92 -27.26
N ALA A 453 -15.99 27.88 -28.18
CA ALA A 453 -14.85 28.29 -28.96
C ALA A 453 -13.77 28.95 -28.09
N MET A 454 -14.17 29.83 -27.17
CA MET A 454 -13.28 30.48 -26.22
C MET A 454 -12.62 29.44 -25.28
N PHE A 455 -13.41 28.58 -24.65
CA PHE A 455 -12.90 27.50 -23.76
C PHE A 455 -11.95 26.56 -24.52
N GLY A 456 -12.36 26.10 -25.69
CA GLY A 456 -11.56 25.22 -26.54
C GLY A 456 -10.24 25.82 -27.01
N GLY A 457 -10.16 27.16 -27.13
CA GLY A 457 -8.94 27.88 -27.46
C GLY A 457 -7.95 28.02 -26.31
N MET A 458 -8.44 28.03 -25.07
CA MET A 458 -7.60 28.14 -23.86
C MET A 458 -6.98 26.80 -23.43
N MET A 459 -7.55 25.68 -23.84
CA MET A 459 -7.11 24.35 -23.47
C MET A 459 -5.98 23.82 -24.37
N PRO A 460 -5.05 23.02 -23.84
CA PRO A 460 -4.02 22.38 -24.66
C PRO A 460 -4.64 21.41 -25.67
N ARG A 461 -4.03 21.30 -26.87
CA ARG A 461 -4.49 20.39 -27.92
C ARG A 461 -3.48 19.28 -28.15
N GLY A 462 -3.90 18.06 -27.81
CA GLY A 462 -3.14 16.83 -28.05
C GLY A 462 -1.95 16.62 -27.12
N ALA A 463 -1.43 15.43 -27.16
CA ALA A 463 -0.34 14.93 -26.30
C ALA A 463 0.90 15.85 -26.30
N GLY A 464 1.22 16.44 -27.46
CA GLY A 464 2.37 17.31 -27.63
C GLY A 464 2.32 18.64 -26.88
N LYS A 465 1.15 19.09 -26.42
CA LYS A 465 0.94 20.38 -25.74
C LYS A 465 0.71 20.26 -24.23
N LEU A 466 0.71 19.05 -23.69
CA LEU A 466 0.55 18.85 -22.25
C LEU A 466 1.75 19.35 -21.46
N LYS A 467 1.49 19.81 -20.24
CA LYS A 467 2.48 20.35 -19.30
C LYS A 467 2.66 19.41 -18.12
N LEU A 468 3.79 19.50 -17.43
CA LEU A 468 3.99 18.77 -16.17
C LEU A 468 3.06 19.30 -15.07
N SER A 469 2.64 18.40 -14.19
CA SER A 469 1.84 18.71 -12.99
C SER A 469 2.59 19.61 -12.00
N LYS A 470 3.91 19.41 -11.89
CA LYS A 470 4.82 20.16 -11.02
C LYS A 470 6.07 20.55 -11.81
N MET A 471 6.78 21.59 -11.35
CA MET A 471 8.04 22.05 -11.94
C MET A 471 7.93 22.43 -13.44
N ASN A 472 6.76 22.86 -13.90
CA ASN A 472 6.58 23.22 -15.32
C ASN A 472 7.40 24.46 -15.72
N MET A 473 7.63 25.44 -14.81
CA MET A 473 8.52 26.60 -15.01
C MET A 473 8.32 27.29 -16.38
N ALA A 474 7.09 27.69 -16.65
CA ALA A 474 6.67 28.28 -17.95
C ALA A 474 6.95 27.39 -19.18
N GLY A 475 6.97 26.05 -19.00
CA GLY A 475 7.22 25.06 -20.06
C GLY A 475 8.65 24.53 -20.13
N MET A 476 9.59 25.15 -19.44
CA MET A 476 10.99 24.71 -19.40
C MET A 476 11.14 23.32 -18.81
N GLY A 477 10.44 23.04 -17.70
CA GLY A 477 10.43 21.73 -17.06
C GLY A 477 9.88 20.64 -17.99
N THR A 478 8.80 20.92 -18.72
CA THR A 478 8.25 20.00 -19.71
C THR A 478 9.25 19.71 -20.84
N ALA A 479 9.92 20.73 -21.37
CA ALA A 479 10.93 20.55 -22.42
C ALA A 479 12.12 19.70 -21.93
N MET A 480 12.56 19.94 -20.69
CA MET A 480 13.64 19.18 -20.05
C MET A 480 13.24 17.72 -19.81
N MET A 481 12.01 17.46 -19.32
CA MET A 481 11.50 16.10 -19.15
C MET A 481 11.47 15.34 -20.49
N ARG A 482 10.94 15.94 -21.54
CA ARG A 482 10.91 15.34 -22.88
C ARG A 482 12.31 15.08 -23.44
N LYS A 483 13.29 15.93 -23.13
CA LYS A 483 14.69 15.68 -23.48
C LYS A 483 15.24 14.48 -22.73
N VAL A 484 15.07 14.44 -21.41
CA VAL A 484 15.51 13.29 -20.58
C VAL A 484 14.86 11.99 -21.04
N MET A 485 13.57 12.00 -21.39
CA MET A 485 12.89 10.82 -21.95
C MET A 485 13.58 10.33 -23.22
N ARG A 486 13.88 11.22 -24.17
CA ARG A 486 14.62 10.86 -25.39
C ARG A 486 16.02 10.33 -25.09
N ASP A 487 16.75 11.00 -24.20
CA ASP A 487 18.13 10.61 -23.83
C ASP A 487 18.16 9.23 -23.10
N LYS A 488 17.04 8.84 -22.50
CA LYS A 488 16.84 7.55 -21.80
C LYS A 488 16.07 6.52 -22.61
N ASN A 489 15.79 6.78 -23.89
CA ASN A 489 14.98 5.92 -24.76
C ASN A 489 13.60 5.55 -24.17
N VAL A 490 12.97 6.50 -23.49
CA VAL A 490 11.57 6.38 -23.04
C VAL A 490 10.69 6.90 -24.16
N ASP A 491 9.69 6.12 -24.55
CA ASP A 491 8.73 6.49 -25.59
C ASP A 491 8.04 7.82 -25.28
N SER A 492 7.80 8.63 -26.30
CA SER A 492 6.98 9.83 -26.17
C SER A 492 5.53 9.45 -25.86
N LEU A 493 4.76 10.41 -25.36
CA LEU A 493 3.33 10.17 -25.10
C LEU A 493 2.58 9.79 -26.38
N GLU A 494 2.91 10.47 -27.48
CA GLU A 494 2.34 10.19 -28.80
C GLU A 494 2.60 8.74 -29.24
N GLU A 495 3.82 8.26 -28.99
CA GLU A 495 4.22 6.89 -29.30
C GLU A 495 3.51 5.86 -28.41
N LEU A 496 3.37 6.16 -27.11
CA LEU A 496 2.65 5.31 -26.18
C LEU A 496 1.14 5.20 -26.52
N ILE A 497 0.53 6.31 -26.97
CA ILE A 497 -0.87 6.30 -27.44
C ILE A 497 -1.01 5.39 -28.68
N ARG A 498 -0.13 5.56 -29.67
CA ARG A 498 -0.13 4.73 -30.89
C ARG A 498 0.00 3.24 -30.54
N LYS A 499 0.96 2.90 -29.70
CA LYS A 499 1.21 1.51 -29.27
C LYS A 499 0.01 0.93 -28.50
N ALA A 500 -0.62 1.72 -27.65
CA ALA A 500 -1.81 1.30 -26.93
C ALA A 500 -2.96 0.94 -27.89
N MET A 501 -3.22 1.80 -28.89
CA MET A 501 -4.24 1.54 -29.91
C MET A 501 -3.89 0.29 -30.75
N GLU A 502 -2.65 0.12 -31.17
CA GLU A 502 -2.16 -1.06 -31.90
C GLU A 502 -2.27 -2.35 -31.08
N ALA A 503 -2.07 -2.26 -29.76
CA ALA A 503 -2.24 -3.37 -28.83
C ALA A 503 -3.71 -3.67 -28.47
N GLY A 504 -4.68 -2.95 -29.06
CA GLY A 504 -6.12 -3.16 -28.82
C GLY A 504 -6.65 -2.56 -27.52
N VAL A 505 -5.93 -1.60 -26.92
CA VAL A 505 -6.45 -0.84 -25.79
C VAL A 505 -7.65 0.00 -26.25
N LYS A 506 -8.78 -0.20 -25.61
CA LYS A 506 -10.01 0.56 -25.88
C LYS A 506 -9.88 1.95 -25.27
N ILE A 507 -9.91 2.99 -26.11
CA ILE A 507 -9.84 4.39 -25.70
C ILE A 507 -11.19 5.05 -25.86
N VAL A 508 -11.80 5.46 -24.74
CA VAL A 508 -13.16 5.98 -24.68
C VAL A 508 -13.15 7.45 -24.21
N ALA A 509 -13.78 8.33 -24.95
CA ALA A 509 -14.00 9.72 -24.58
C ALA A 509 -15.39 9.90 -23.97
N CYS A 510 -15.46 10.55 -22.80
CA CYS A 510 -16.70 10.82 -22.08
C CYS A 510 -17.53 11.88 -22.80
N THR A 511 -18.68 11.51 -23.35
CA THR A 511 -19.57 12.41 -24.11
C THR A 511 -20.06 13.59 -23.27
N MET A 512 -20.48 13.36 -22.02
CA MET A 512 -20.91 14.43 -21.12
C MET A 512 -19.80 15.46 -20.87
N SER A 513 -18.56 14.98 -20.64
CA SER A 513 -17.43 15.88 -20.43
C SER A 513 -17.02 16.61 -21.71
N MET A 514 -17.19 15.99 -22.88
CA MET A 514 -16.99 16.64 -24.19
C MET A 514 -17.96 17.81 -24.34
N ASP A 515 -19.22 17.61 -24.04
CA ASP A 515 -20.24 18.67 -24.14
C ASP A 515 -19.96 19.83 -23.18
N VAL A 516 -19.65 19.51 -21.91
CA VAL A 516 -19.30 20.54 -20.91
C VAL A 516 -18.07 21.35 -21.30
N MET A 517 -17.08 20.70 -21.90
CA MET A 517 -15.80 21.35 -22.29
C MET A 517 -15.84 21.91 -23.73
N GLY A 518 -16.94 21.76 -24.44
CA GLY A 518 -17.06 22.20 -25.83
C GLY A 518 -16.09 21.51 -26.78
N ILE A 519 -15.81 20.22 -26.58
CA ILE A 519 -14.97 19.40 -27.47
C ILE A 519 -15.90 18.58 -28.36
N LYS A 520 -15.71 18.67 -29.67
CA LYS A 520 -16.50 17.92 -30.67
C LYS A 520 -15.73 16.67 -31.12
N GLU A 521 -16.45 15.64 -31.56
CA GLU A 521 -15.90 14.37 -32.01
C GLU A 521 -14.85 14.54 -33.10
N GLU A 522 -15.05 15.45 -34.04
CA GLU A 522 -14.14 15.74 -35.14
C GLU A 522 -12.79 16.29 -34.67
N GLU A 523 -12.72 16.78 -33.43
CA GLU A 523 -11.47 17.26 -32.83
C GLU A 523 -10.62 16.13 -32.23
N LEU A 524 -11.19 14.91 -32.08
CA LEU A 524 -10.49 13.76 -31.51
C LEU A 524 -9.62 13.03 -32.54
N ILE A 525 -8.55 12.39 -32.07
CA ILE A 525 -7.72 11.51 -32.89
C ILE A 525 -8.55 10.29 -33.35
N PRO A 526 -8.22 9.68 -34.51
CA PRO A 526 -8.91 8.48 -34.99
C PRO A 526 -8.78 7.30 -33.99
N GLY A 527 -9.81 6.45 -33.92
CA GLY A 527 -9.78 5.25 -33.09
C GLY A 527 -10.25 5.47 -31.64
N VAL A 528 -10.71 6.67 -31.31
CA VAL A 528 -11.36 6.96 -30.02
C VAL A 528 -12.84 6.64 -30.12
N GLU A 529 -13.34 5.86 -29.16
CA GLU A 529 -14.77 5.58 -29.03
C GLU A 529 -15.45 6.64 -28.16
N LEU A 530 -16.74 6.86 -28.40
CA LEU A 530 -17.56 7.74 -27.57
C LEU A 530 -18.34 6.91 -26.55
N GLY A 531 -18.33 7.31 -25.28
CA GLY A 531 -19.06 6.59 -24.25
C GLY A 531 -19.45 7.47 -23.06
N GLY A 532 -20.47 7.02 -22.34
CA GLY A 532 -20.89 7.61 -21.06
C GLY A 532 -20.39 6.79 -19.87
N VAL A 533 -20.78 7.24 -18.66
CA VAL A 533 -20.44 6.55 -17.40
C VAL A 533 -20.95 5.10 -17.36
N GLY A 534 -22.09 4.80 -18.01
CA GLY A 534 -22.65 3.45 -18.08
C GLY A 534 -21.75 2.48 -18.85
N ALA A 535 -21.19 2.92 -19.98
CA ALA A 535 -20.22 2.12 -20.75
C ALA A 535 -18.95 1.86 -19.94
N TYR A 536 -18.44 2.88 -19.22
CA TYR A 536 -17.29 2.70 -18.32
C TYR A 536 -17.59 1.72 -17.19
N LEU A 537 -18.74 1.81 -16.52
CA LEU A 537 -19.11 0.92 -15.42
C LEU A 537 -19.23 -0.52 -15.89
N GLY A 538 -19.79 -0.78 -17.09
CA GLY A 538 -19.82 -2.11 -17.67
C GLY A 538 -18.42 -2.71 -17.85
N ASP A 539 -17.49 -1.96 -18.44
CA ASP A 539 -16.08 -2.40 -18.59
C ASP A 539 -15.39 -2.54 -17.21
N ALA A 540 -15.72 -1.69 -16.23
CA ALA A 540 -15.16 -1.73 -14.89
C ALA A 540 -15.65 -2.95 -14.07
N GLU A 541 -16.90 -3.37 -14.28
CA GLU A 541 -17.46 -4.57 -13.66
C GLU A 541 -16.81 -5.85 -14.18
N GLU A 542 -16.34 -5.87 -15.42
CA GLU A 542 -15.58 -6.97 -16.03
C GLU A 542 -14.06 -6.87 -15.76
N SER A 543 -13.64 -5.89 -14.96
CA SER A 543 -12.23 -5.60 -14.67
C SER A 543 -11.89 -5.90 -13.21
N ASN A 544 -10.68 -6.43 -12.98
CA ASN A 544 -10.16 -6.66 -11.63
C ASN A 544 -9.18 -5.57 -11.15
N VAL A 545 -8.83 -4.62 -12.03
CA VAL A 545 -8.06 -3.42 -11.68
C VAL A 545 -8.76 -2.20 -12.25
N ASN A 546 -9.13 -1.27 -11.39
CA ASN A 546 -9.75 -0.01 -11.76
C ASN A 546 -8.91 1.15 -11.19
N LEU A 547 -8.36 1.99 -12.06
CA LEU A 547 -7.50 3.12 -11.68
C LEU A 547 -8.17 4.45 -12.04
N PHE A 548 -7.90 5.47 -11.23
CA PHE A 548 -8.28 6.86 -11.48
C PHE A 548 -7.02 7.73 -11.41
N ILE A 549 -6.64 8.38 -12.52
CA ILE A 549 -5.39 9.15 -12.68
C ILE A 549 -5.64 10.58 -13.19
#